data_4a6beb1fab63fbff175e0345ead53a56
#
_entry.id   4a6beb1fab63fbff175e0345ead53a56
#
_cell.length_a   1.000
_cell.length_b   1.000
_cell.length_c   1.000
_cell.angle_alpha   90.00
_cell.angle_beta   90.00
_cell.angle_gamma   90.00
#
_symmetry.space_group_name_H-M   'P 1'
#
loop_
_entity.id
_entity.type
_entity.pdbx_description
1 polymer ?
#
loop_
_entity_poly.entity_id
_entity_poly.type
_entity_poly.pdbx_seq_one_letter_code
_entity_poly.pdbx_strand_id
1 'polypeptide(L)'
;MNCNALVLVNTGSESNYEKYRKYIWPYLNYFGFSFSELDIRECRDLERLDDYALYLVGHKGVIADLPAEMSARLMTQIRSGSGIVSFNDWTHSAGGAEYRNADRIDIIGRHYITALHDADEPIHLYQRSIVSNCLRLDSGTVLASASGMPVLEVAFHGKGKIVLWHNIQWISHDVLGPVHGMDDLFWRSMVWAARKPFLMQGIPPLLSMRVDDVWGAGRGGNRDDPFYWVEVCIKYGIRPWLGLFPDNMRENAIAQLKKITDAGNAEVFPHAFSGESVKTGDPAVSEEWIYFDHEGKREYSADLIRENIVRTTEWMGSHSLPISKVALGHYYEIGKNALPYLKDWGCEFIGMHMKPGESYSPDGDWLAGGPYRLYESGKMKSTRPVFYAHYLEADGMSSSDLYNIVVEIRDIAGYEWAPDNDVNGTVRRGFAQLKRAFDSMVPAVLFTHESDHIQYINPETWEEIIGRIVEACAVYKPEYTTLEESCRYMRARQNIWIVNVEFNDGKLHADLRGKNDMPTKCYVFLESPQGEIQSMLTDIPALSGDTCVEVDL
;
A
#
# COMPACT_ATOMS: atom_id res chain seq x y z
N MET A 1 -3.07 -31.49 7.05
CA MET A 1 -3.94 -30.75 6.10
C MET A 1 -3.12 -29.64 5.46
N ASN A 2 -3.05 -29.63 4.14
CA ASN A 2 -2.34 -28.59 3.39
C ASN A 2 -3.16 -27.26 3.42
N CYS A 3 -2.53 -26.17 3.80
CA CYS A 3 -3.14 -24.84 3.90
C CYS A 3 -2.62 -23.87 2.82
N ASN A 4 -1.95 -24.38 1.81
CA ASN A 4 -1.40 -23.60 0.71
C ASN A 4 -2.43 -23.34 -0.40
N ALA A 5 -2.10 -22.40 -1.28
CA ALA A 5 -2.81 -22.17 -2.53
C ALA A 5 -2.09 -22.81 -3.73
N LEU A 6 -2.86 -23.22 -4.74
CA LEU A 6 -2.37 -23.64 -6.04
C LEU A 6 -2.90 -22.70 -7.12
N VAL A 7 -2.01 -22.07 -7.86
CA VAL A 7 -2.37 -21.22 -8.99
C VAL A 7 -2.27 -22.02 -10.27
N LEU A 8 -3.39 -22.17 -10.96
CA LEU A 8 -3.45 -22.78 -12.27
C LEU A 8 -3.19 -21.74 -13.35
N VAL A 9 -2.23 -21.98 -14.21
CA VAL A 9 -1.86 -21.10 -15.31
C VAL A 9 -1.75 -21.87 -16.61
N ASN A 10 -1.86 -21.19 -17.74
CA ASN A 10 -1.60 -21.72 -19.06
C ASN A 10 -0.58 -20.81 -19.77
N THR A 11 0.69 -21.17 -19.72
CA THR A 11 1.75 -20.38 -20.34
C THR A 11 1.68 -20.37 -21.87
N GLY A 12 0.87 -21.26 -22.48
CA GLY A 12 0.57 -21.22 -23.92
C GLY A 12 -0.36 -20.07 -24.32
N SER A 13 -1.10 -19.53 -23.37
CA SER A 13 -1.90 -18.30 -23.55
C SER A 13 -1.08 -17.07 -23.14
N GLU A 14 0.00 -16.79 -23.88
CA GLU A 14 1.05 -15.83 -23.51
C GLU A 14 0.50 -14.47 -23.02
N SER A 15 -0.33 -13.80 -23.81
CA SER A 15 -0.90 -12.50 -23.45
C SER A 15 -1.75 -12.51 -22.17
N ASN A 16 -2.47 -13.61 -21.89
CA ASN A 16 -3.25 -13.72 -20.66
C ASN A 16 -2.36 -14.11 -19.47
N TYR A 17 -1.34 -14.94 -19.69
CA TYR A 17 -0.35 -15.24 -18.68
C TYR A 17 0.46 -14.01 -18.26
N GLU A 18 0.84 -13.15 -19.23
CA GLU A 18 1.47 -11.86 -18.93
C GLU A 18 0.56 -10.96 -18.07
N LYS A 19 -0.75 -10.92 -18.33
CA LYS A 19 -1.70 -10.18 -17.47
C LYS A 19 -1.75 -10.73 -16.06
N TYR A 20 -1.74 -12.06 -15.91
CA TYR A 20 -1.63 -12.67 -14.59
C TYR A 20 -0.35 -12.24 -13.88
N ARG A 21 0.81 -12.33 -14.54
CA ARG A 21 2.10 -11.91 -13.99
C ARG A 21 2.13 -10.43 -13.64
N LYS A 22 1.45 -9.60 -14.42
CA LYS A 22 1.40 -8.15 -14.22
C LYS A 22 0.42 -7.73 -13.11
N TYR A 23 -0.75 -8.35 -13.01
CA TYR A 23 -1.84 -7.86 -12.19
C TYR A 23 -2.18 -8.73 -10.98
N ILE A 24 -2.07 -10.03 -11.06
CA ILE A 24 -2.47 -10.96 -9.99
C ILE A 24 -1.28 -11.38 -9.13
N TRP A 25 -0.23 -11.89 -9.76
CA TRP A 25 0.95 -12.39 -9.08
C TRP A 25 1.58 -11.40 -8.08
N PRO A 26 1.69 -10.07 -8.38
CA PRO A 26 2.20 -9.10 -7.42
C PRO A 26 1.37 -9.01 -6.14
N TYR A 27 0.05 -9.12 -6.24
CA TYR A 27 -0.81 -9.10 -5.07
C TYR A 27 -0.65 -10.34 -4.21
N LEU A 28 -0.51 -11.53 -4.80
CA LEU A 28 -0.27 -12.76 -4.04
C LEU A 28 1.01 -12.66 -3.22
N ASN A 29 2.07 -12.11 -3.80
CA ASN A 29 3.33 -11.87 -3.09
C ASN A 29 3.20 -10.77 -2.04
N TYR A 30 2.51 -9.68 -2.36
CA TYR A 30 2.35 -8.58 -1.41
C TYR A 30 1.57 -9.02 -0.18
N PHE A 31 0.44 -9.69 -0.34
CA PHE A 31 -0.31 -10.23 0.80
C PHE A 31 0.40 -11.41 1.47
N GLY A 32 1.38 -12.01 0.81
CA GLY A 32 2.20 -13.10 1.34
C GLY A 32 1.39 -14.35 1.59
N PHE A 33 0.62 -14.77 0.59
CA PHE A 33 0.03 -16.10 0.55
C PHE A 33 1.12 -17.14 0.25
N SER A 34 1.03 -18.30 0.88
CA SER A 34 1.81 -19.46 0.43
C SER A 34 1.15 -20.07 -0.80
N PHE A 35 1.83 -20.01 -1.95
CA PHE A 35 1.30 -20.55 -3.19
C PHE A 35 2.38 -21.17 -4.09
N SER A 36 1.95 -22.11 -4.92
CA SER A 36 2.73 -22.65 -6.04
C SER A 36 1.98 -22.45 -7.35
N GLU A 37 2.70 -22.41 -8.46
CA GLU A 37 2.11 -22.34 -9.80
C GLU A 37 2.16 -23.70 -10.48
N LEU A 38 1.08 -24.04 -11.20
CA LEU A 38 0.96 -25.23 -12.03
C LEU A 38 0.55 -24.85 -13.44
N ASP A 39 1.44 -25.01 -14.41
CA ASP A 39 1.07 -24.93 -15.84
C ASP A 39 0.23 -26.16 -16.21
N ILE A 40 -1.02 -25.94 -16.61
CA ILE A 40 -1.94 -27.04 -16.97
C ILE A 40 -1.44 -27.87 -18.16
N ARG A 41 -0.56 -27.34 -19.01
CA ARG A 41 0.03 -28.04 -20.15
C ARG A 41 1.09 -29.05 -19.72
N GLU A 42 1.74 -28.82 -18.59
CA GLU A 42 2.82 -29.66 -18.07
C GLU A 42 2.33 -30.67 -17.03
N CYS A 43 1.09 -30.51 -16.55
CA CYS A 43 0.53 -31.37 -15.53
C CYS A 43 0.09 -32.70 -16.15
N ARG A 44 0.83 -33.76 -15.84
CA ARG A 44 0.49 -35.15 -16.20
C ARG A 44 0.07 -35.98 -15.00
N ASP A 45 0.32 -35.49 -13.82
CA ASP A 45 -0.01 -36.14 -12.55
C ASP A 45 -1.14 -35.40 -11.85
N LEU A 46 -2.29 -36.06 -11.75
CA LEU A 46 -3.49 -35.49 -11.14
C LEU A 46 -3.39 -35.36 -9.62
N GLU A 47 -2.47 -36.07 -8.96
CA GLU A 47 -2.24 -35.96 -7.53
C GLU A 47 -1.70 -34.56 -7.15
N ARG A 48 -1.05 -33.88 -8.10
CA ARG A 48 -0.61 -32.50 -7.93
C ARG A 48 -1.73 -31.49 -7.75
N LEU A 49 -2.97 -31.88 -7.96
CA LEU A 49 -4.18 -31.07 -7.70
C LEU A 49 -4.81 -31.35 -6.33
N ASP A 50 -4.23 -32.21 -5.51
CA ASP A 50 -4.89 -32.66 -4.30
C ASP A 50 -4.55 -31.80 -3.07
N ASP A 51 -5.58 -31.67 -2.22
CA ASP A 51 -5.51 -31.15 -0.85
C ASP A 51 -4.99 -29.72 -0.69
N TYR A 52 -5.19 -28.82 -1.64
CA TYR A 52 -4.94 -27.41 -1.40
C TYR A 52 -6.10 -26.74 -0.67
N ALA A 53 -5.79 -25.72 0.15
CA ALA A 53 -6.83 -24.91 0.79
C ALA A 53 -7.55 -23.99 -0.20
N LEU A 54 -6.83 -23.54 -1.23
CA LEU A 54 -7.32 -22.59 -2.22
C LEU A 54 -6.75 -22.91 -3.61
N TYR A 55 -7.63 -22.90 -4.60
CA TYR A 55 -7.22 -22.91 -6.01
C TYR A 55 -7.42 -21.53 -6.61
N LEU A 56 -6.51 -21.09 -7.44
CA LEU A 56 -6.59 -19.85 -8.18
C LEU A 56 -6.55 -20.15 -9.68
N VAL A 57 -7.53 -19.65 -10.42
CA VAL A 57 -7.47 -19.64 -11.89
C VAL A 57 -6.87 -18.31 -12.29
N GLY A 58 -5.57 -18.30 -12.62
CA GLY A 58 -4.78 -17.08 -12.74
C GLY A 58 -5.22 -16.14 -13.89
N HIS A 59 -5.80 -16.69 -14.95
CA HIS A 59 -6.20 -15.90 -16.11
C HIS A 59 -7.19 -16.61 -17.03
N LYS A 60 -7.74 -15.89 -17.99
CA LYS A 60 -8.62 -16.43 -19.03
C LYS A 60 -7.92 -17.49 -19.88
N GLY A 61 -8.63 -18.55 -20.19
CA GLY A 61 -8.17 -19.67 -21.03
C GLY A 61 -7.63 -20.85 -20.23
N VAL A 62 -7.49 -20.75 -18.92
CA VAL A 62 -7.06 -21.88 -18.07
C VAL A 62 -8.16 -22.94 -17.99
N ILE A 63 -9.40 -22.55 -17.64
CA ILE A 63 -10.51 -23.52 -17.51
C ILE A 63 -10.89 -24.09 -18.87
N ALA A 64 -10.88 -23.28 -19.92
CA ALA A 64 -11.22 -23.73 -21.28
C ALA A 64 -10.27 -24.82 -21.81
N ASP A 65 -9.00 -24.71 -21.46
CA ASP A 65 -7.93 -25.61 -21.91
C ASP A 65 -7.63 -26.72 -20.88
N LEU A 66 -8.33 -26.70 -19.72
CA LEU A 66 -8.11 -27.70 -18.67
C LEU A 66 -8.62 -29.08 -19.13
N PRO A 67 -7.78 -30.13 -19.12
CA PRO A 67 -8.21 -31.48 -19.46
C PRO A 67 -9.40 -31.93 -18.61
N ALA A 68 -10.33 -32.66 -19.20
CA ALA A 68 -11.57 -33.07 -18.53
C ALA A 68 -11.33 -33.81 -17.20
N GLU A 69 -10.29 -34.64 -17.12
CA GLU A 69 -9.93 -35.35 -15.90
C GLU A 69 -9.42 -34.39 -14.80
N MET A 70 -8.62 -33.39 -15.18
CA MET A 70 -8.16 -32.35 -14.25
C MET A 70 -9.32 -31.50 -13.77
N SER A 71 -10.23 -31.11 -14.67
CA SER A 71 -11.45 -30.36 -14.31
C SER A 71 -12.31 -31.15 -13.32
N ALA A 72 -12.56 -32.45 -13.59
CA ALA A 72 -13.31 -33.31 -12.69
C ALA A 72 -12.64 -33.46 -11.31
N ARG A 73 -11.31 -33.60 -11.28
CA ARG A 73 -10.51 -33.67 -10.04
C ARG A 73 -10.61 -32.37 -9.24
N LEU A 74 -10.40 -31.22 -9.89
CA LEU A 74 -10.53 -29.89 -9.29
C LEU A 74 -11.90 -29.69 -8.67
N MET A 75 -12.97 -29.99 -9.42
CA MET A 75 -14.34 -29.85 -8.91
C MET A 75 -14.63 -30.78 -7.73
N THR A 76 -13.98 -31.95 -7.67
CA THR A 76 -14.07 -32.86 -6.53
C THR A 76 -13.41 -32.26 -5.29
N GLN A 77 -12.23 -31.65 -5.43
CA GLN A 77 -11.54 -30.97 -4.33
C GLN A 77 -12.38 -29.81 -3.79
N ILE A 78 -12.95 -28.99 -4.68
CA ILE A 78 -13.84 -27.87 -4.28
C ILE A 78 -15.05 -28.43 -3.53
N ARG A 79 -15.72 -29.46 -4.06
CA ARG A 79 -16.89 -30.07 -3.40
C ARG A 79 -16.55 -30.59 -2.01
N SER A 80 -15.33 -31.02 -1.77
CA SER A 80 -14.83 -31.54 -0.49
C SER A 80 -14.49 -30.46 0.52
N GLY A 81 -14.40 -29.17 0.12
CA GLY A 81 -14.21 -28.03 1.02
C GLY A 81 -13.03 -27.11 0.69
N SER A 82 -12.28 -27.37 -0.36
CA SER A 82 -11.31 -26.39 -0.88
C SER A 82 -12.04 -25.21 -1.51
N GLY A 83 -11.42 -24.03 -1.52
CA GLY A 83 -11.96 -22.86 -2.23
C GLY A 83 -11.41 -22.72 -3.63
N ILE A 84 -12.08 -21.90 -4.45
CA ILE A 84 -11.55 -21.46 -5.73
C ILE A 84 -11.85 -19.98 -5.95
N VAL A 85 -10.84 -19.25 -6.45
CA VAL A 85 -10.98 -17.89 -6.95
C VAL A 85 -10.56 -17.87 -8.41
N SER A 86 -11.45 -17.42 -9.28
CA SER A 86 -11.19 -17.35 -10.71
C SER A 86 -11.20 -15.92 -11.22
N PHE A 87 -10.23 -15.60 -12.08
CA PHE A 87 -10.07 -14.29 -12.70
C PHE A 87 -10.44 -14.36 -14.18
N ASN A 88 -11.66 -13.89 -14.49
CA ASN A 88 -12.18 -13.80 -15.86
C ASN A 88 -12.18 -15.14 -16.61
N ASP A 89 -12.32 -16.25 -15.89
CA ASP A 89 -12.41 -17.58 -16.50
C ASP A 89 -13.27 -18.51 -15.64
N TRP A 90 -14.36 -19.02 -16.22
CA TRP A 90 -15.23 -20.00 -15.58
C TRP A 90 -15.98 -20.76 -16.65
N THR A 91 -16.11 -21.99 -16.65
CA THR A 91 -16.84 -22.90 -17.55
C THR A 91 -16.95 -22.51 -19.04
N HIS A 92 -17.23 -23.49 -19.89
CA HIS A 92 -17.42 -23.34 -21.34
C HIS A 92 -18.78 -22.69 -21.72
N SER A 93 -19.21 -21.62 -21.05
CA SER A 93 -20.48 -21.00 -21.36
C SER A 93 -20.44 -20.39 -22.77
N ALA A 94 -21.21 -20.96 -23.68
CA ALA A 94 -21.41 -20.51 -25.05
C ALA A 94 -22.30 -19.23 -25.15
N GLY A 95 -22.43 -18.46 -24.09
CA GLY A 95 -23.15 -17.19 -24.08
C GLY A 95 -22.30 -16.10 -24.74
N GLY A 96 -22.89 -15.32 -25.66
CA GLY A 96 -22.24 -14.19 -26.27
C GLY A 96 -21.77 -13.17 -25.22
N ALA A 97 -20.55 -12.67 -25.35
CA ALA A 97 -20.04 -11.63 -24.45
C ALA A 97 -20.81 -10.32 -24.68
N GLU A 98 -21.38 -9.76 -23.63
CA GLU A 98 -21.89 -8.40 -23.62
C GLU A 98 -20.83 -7.50 -23.01
N TYR A 99 -20.53 -6.38 -23.67
CA TYR A 99 -19.54 -5.41 -23.23
C TYR A 99 -20.23 -4.07 -22.95
N ARG A 100 -19.95 -3.51 -21.77
CA ARG A 100 -20.42 -2.17 -21.39
C ARG A 100 -19.28 -1.37 -20.80
N ASN A 101 -19.28 -0.07 -21.04
CA ASN A 101 -18.41 0.86 -20.33
C ASN A 101 -19.00 1.19 -18.96
N ALA A 102 -18.16 1.29 -17.98
CA ALA A 102 -18.50 1.71 -16.63
C ALA A 102 -17.54 2.78 -16.14
N ASP A 103 -18.02 3.68 -15.31
CA ASP A 103 -17.26 4.73 -14.64
C ASP A 103 -17.22 4.54 -13.11
N ARG A 104 -17.95 3.55 -12.62
CA ARG A 104 -17.98 3.19 -11.21
C ARG A 104 -18.36 1.72 -11.01
N ILE A 105 -18.05 1.23 -9.80
CA ILE A 105 -18.47 -0.08 -9.32
C ILE A 105 -19.40 0.13 -8.12
N ASP A 106 -20.58 -0.44 -8.19
CA ASP A 106 -21.57 -0.42 -7.13
C ASP A 106 -21.40 -1.69 -6.26
N ILE A 107 -21.28 -1.54 -4.95
CA ILE A 107 -21.24 -2.65 -4.00
C ILE A 107 -22.67 -3.09 -3.71
N ILE A 108 -22.94 -4.41 -3.84
CA ILE A 108 -24.27 -4.99 -3.72
C ILE A 108 -24.34 -5.89 -2.48
N GLY A 109 -25.05 -5.42 -1.47
CA GLY A 109 -25.29 -6.19 -0.25
C GLY A 109 -24.08 -6.36 0.67
N ARG A 110 -24.33 -6.85 1.87
CA ARG A 110 -23.31 -7.11 2.90
C ARG A 110 -22.79 -8.54 2.80
N HIS A 111 -21.51 -8.67 2.65
CA HIS A 111 -20.81 -9.96 2.63
C HIS A 111 -19.44 -9.79 3.27
N TYR A 112 -18.80 -10.86 3.75
CA TYR A 112 -17.44 -10.78 4.30
C TYR A 112 -16.49 -10.06 3.34
N ILE A 113 -16.56 -10.34 2.04
CA ILE A 113 -15.66 -9.73 1.03
C ILE A 113 -15.90 -8.22 0.93
N THR A 114 -17.14 -7.75 0.98
CA THR A 114 -17.52 -6.35 0.77
C THR A 114 -17.74 -5.56 2.07
N ALA A 115 -17.49 -6.17 3.24
CA ALA A 115 -17.86 -5.58 4.53
C ALA A 115 -17.11 -4.28 4.90
N LEU A 116 -16.02 -3.96 4.21
CA LEU A 116 -15.25 -2.73 4.41
C LEU A 116 -15.73 -1.56 3.53
N HIS A 117 -16.69 -1.81 2.64
CA HIS A 117 -17.31 -0.81 1.78
C HIS A 117 -18.74 -0.51 2.21
N ASP A 118 -19.12 0.73 2.13
CA ASP A 118 -20.49 1.14 2.30
C ASP A 118 -21.27 0.96 0.98
N ALA A 119 -22.50 0.43 1.07
CA ALA A 119 -23.31 0.16 -0.12
C ALA A 119 -23.72 1.44 -0.87
N ASP A 120 -23.67 2.59 -0.20
CA ASP A 120 -24.04 3.89 -0.76
C ASP A 120 -22.83 4.65 -1.34
N GLU A 121 -21.60 4.11 -1.16
CA GLU A 121 -20.38 4.70 -1.68
C GLU A 121 -19.80 3.82 -2.82
N PRO A 122 -20.04 4.18 -4.08
CA PRO A 122 -19.48 3.43 -5.20
C PRO A 122 -17.97 3.64 -5.31
N ILE A 123 -17.26 2.65 -5.81
CA ILE A 123 -15.86 2.77 -6.17
C ILE A 123 -15.79 3.45 -7.54
N HIS A 124 -15.32 4.69 -7.58
CA HIS A 124 -15.17 5.43 -8.82
C HIS A 124 -13.96 4.94 -9.62
N LEU A 125 -14.13 4.87 -10.94
CA LEU A 125 -13.08 4.48 -11.86
C LEU A 125 -12.44 5.73 -12.46
N TYR A 126 -11.12 5.75 -12.47
CA TYR A 126 -10.36 6.83 -13.09
C TYR A 126 -10.54 6.85 -14.61
N GLN A 127 -10.52 5.69 -15.23
CA GLN A 127 -10.84 5.52 -16.63
C GLN A 127 -12.04 4.59 -16.81
N ARG A 128 -12.85 4.85 -17.80
CA ARG A 128 -13.94 3.94 -18.16
C ARG A 128 -13.37 2.58 -18.54
N SER A 129 -13.93 1.56 -17.97
CA SER A 129 -13.55 0.19 -18.23
C SER A 129 -14.63 -0.55 -19.02
N ILE A 130 -14.22 -1.60 -19.71
CA ILE A 130 -15.13 -2.50 -20.40
C ILE A 130 -15.44 -3.65 -19.45
N VAL A 131 -16.72 -3.84 -19.15
CA VAL A 131 -17.23 -4.96 -18.38
C VAL A 131 -17.74 -6.02 -19.32
N SER A 132 -17.29 -7.26 -19.11
CA SER A 132 -17.74 -8.42 -19.89
C SER A 132 -18.66 -9.28 -19.04
N ASN A 133 -19.83 -9.62 -19.57
CA ASN A 133 -20.82 -10.47 -18.89
C ASN A 133 -20.93 -11.86 -19.51
N CYS A 134 -19.82 -12.47 -19.83
CA CYS A 134 -19.86 -13.79 -20.47
C CYS A 134 -19.93 -14.98 -19.48
N LEU A 135 -19.76 -14.72 -18.19
CA LEU A 135 -19.67 -15.76 -17.19
C LEU A 135 -20.74 -15.54 -16.11
N ARG A 136 -21.36 -16.61 -15.64
CA ARG A 136 -22.30 -16.58 -14.51
C ARG A 136 -22.11 -17.85 -13.71
N LEU A 137 -22.18 -17.71 -12.41
CA LEU A 137 -22.25 -18.87 -11.53
C LEU A 137 -23.69 -19.35 -11.42
N ASP A 138 -23.90 -20.66 -11.55
CA ASP A 138 -25.19 -21.25 -11.21
C ASP A 138 -25.46 -21.00 -9.72
N SER A 139 -26.55 -20.34 -9.40
CA SER A 139 -26.89 -19.94 -8.03
C SER A 139 -25.90 -18.94 -7.38
N GLY A 140 -25.16 -18.16 -8.18
CA GLY A 140 -24.24 -17.15 -7.68
C GLY A 140 -24.93 -15.94 -7.07
N THR A 141 -24.29 -15.35 -6.07
CA THR A 141 -24.67 -14.06 -5.48
C THR A 141 -23.71 -12.99 -5.97
N VAL A 142 -24.24 -11.94 -6.62
CA VAL A 142 -23.45 -10.79 -7.08
C VAL A 142 -23.15 -9.91 -5.88
N LEU A 143 -21.87 -9.61 -5.66
CA LEU A 143 -21.38 -8.73 -4.58
C LEU A 143 -21.00 -7.34 -5.07
N ALA A 144 -20.57 -7.23 -6.33
CA ALA A 144 -20.26 -5.95 -6.96
C ALA A 144 -20.70 -5.96 -8.41
N SER A 145 -21.17 -4.82 -8.89
CA SER A 145 -21.60 -4.64 -10.27
C SER A 145 -21.12 -3.32 -10.85
N ALA A 146 -21.04 -3.26 -12.19
CA ALA A 146 -20.74 -2.04 -12.91
C ALA A 146 -21.67 -1.94 -14.13
N SER A 147 -22.36 -0.81 -14.31
CA SER A 147 -23.38 -0.64 -15.35
C SER A 147 -24.42 -1.78 -15.38
N GLY A 148 -24.78 -2.29 -14.22
CA GLY A 148 -25.74 -3.41 -14.06
C GLY A 148 -25.21 -4.80 -14.40
N MET A 149 -23.90 -4.93 -14.66
CA MET A 149 -23.24 -6.22 -14.95
C MET A 149 -22.40 -6.67 -13.75
N PRO A 150 -22.37 -7.97 -13.42
CA PRO A 150 -21.56 -8.48 -12.33
C PRO A 150 -20.07 -8.21 -12.56
N VAL A 151 -19.38 -7.79 -11.51
CA VAL A 151 -17.92 -7.66 -11.43
C VAL A 151 -17.35 -8.72 -10.53
N LEU A 152 -18.02 -8.98 -9.39
CA LEU A 152 -17.63 -9.94 -8.40
C LEU A 152 -18.85 -10.77 -7.99
N GLU A 153 -18.72 -12.07 -8.06
CA GLU A 153 -19.79 -13.03 -7.76
C GLU A 153 -19.25 -14.16 -6.89
N VAL A 154 -20.10 -14.69 -5.99
CA VAL A 154 -19.73 -15.81 -5.11
C VAL A 154 -20.79 -16.90 -5.16
N ALA A 155 -20.36 -18.14 -4.93
CA ALA A 155 -21.25 -19.30 -4.81
C ALA A 155 -20.66 -20.36 -3.89
N PHE A 156 -21.49 -21.34 -3.53
CA PHE A 156 -21.06 -22.57 -2.86
C PHE A 156 -21.10 -23.75 -3.83
N HIS A 157 -20.16 -24.66 -3.70
CA HIS A 157 -20.17 -25.94 -4.40
C HIS A 157 -19.84 -27.07 -3.44
N GLY A 158 -20.85 -27.77 -2.95
CA GLY A 158 -20.69 -28.72 -1.85
C GLY A 158 -20.26 -27.97 -0.58
N LYS A 159 -19.11 -28.33 -0.03
CA LYS A 159 -18.52 -27.65 1.14
C LYS A 159 -17.58 -26.49 0.74
N GLY A 160 -17.21 -26.40 -0.52
CA GLY A 160 -16.27 -25.39 -1.00
C GLY A 160 -16.95 -24.10 -1.43
N LYS A 161 -16.15 -23.07 -1.56
CA LYS A 161 -16.55 -21.71 -1.89
C LYS A 161 -15.95 -21.28 -3.22
N ILE A 162 -16.73 -20.59 -4.03
CA ILE A 162 -16.33 -20.10 -5.35
C ILE A 162 -16.40 -18.58 -5.34
N VAL A 163 -15.35 -17.94 -5.83
CA VAL A 163 -15.33 -16.51 -6.13
C VAL A 163 -14.98 -16.32 -7.60
N LEU A 164 -15.81 -15.55 -8.30
CA LEU A 164 -15.59 -15.21 -9.69
C LEU A 164 -15.42 -13.69 -9.87
N TRP A 165 -14.26 -13.28 -10.33
CA TRP A 165 -13.99 -11.94 -10.83
C TRP A 165 -14.24 -11.93 -12.34
N HIS A 166 -15.23 -11.20 -12.78
CA HIS A 166 -15.63 -11.19 -14.18
C HIS A 166 -14.67 -10.46 -15.11
N ASN A 167 -13.78 -9.65 -14.54
CA ASN A 167 -12.76 -8.91 -15.27
C ASN A 167 -11.57 -8.62 -14.36
N ILE A 168 -10.34 -8.74 -14.89
CA ILE A 168 -9.11 -8.40 -14.16
C ILE A 168 -8.70 -6.93 -14.32
N GLN A 169 -9.33 -6.16 -15.20
CA GLN A 169 -9.01 -4.74 -15.37
C GLN A 169 -9.27 -3.94 -14.09
N TRP A 170 -10.18 -4.41 -13.24
CA TRP A 170 -10.51 -3.81 -11.95
C TRP A 170 -9.35 -3.77 -10.96
N ILE A 171 -8.28 -4.51 -11.23
CA ILE A 171 -7.07 -4.55 -10.41
C ILE A 171 -6.00 -3.62 -11.01
N SER A 172 -6.27 -3.05 -12.18
CA SER A 172 -5.34 -2.18 -12.88
C SER A 172 -5.47 -0.74 -12.41
N HIS A 173 -4.35 -0.10 -12.13
CA HIS A 173 -4.29 1.32 -11.82
C HIS A 173 -4.81 2.21 -12.95
N ASP A 174 -4.63 1.78 -14.20
CA ASP A 174 -5.14 2.52 -15.37
C ASP A 174 -6.66 2.70 -15.30
N VAL A 175 -7.34 1.81 -14.59
CA VAL A 175 -8.79 1.80 -14.45
C VAL A 175 -9.24 2.39 -13.12
N LEU A 176 -8.63 1.94 -12.03
CA LEU A 176 -9.03 2.33 -10.67
C LEU A 176 -8.50 3.69 -10.25
N GLY A 177 -7.40 4.13 -10.86
CA GLY A 177 -6.71 5.35 -10.43
C GLY A 177 -5.89 5.17 -9.15
N PRO A 178 -5.32 6.27 -8.67
CA PRO A 178 -4.31 6.23 -7.60
C PRO A 178 -4.86 5.96 -6.20
N VAL A 179 -6.16 6.03 -5.99
CA VAL A 179 -6.74 6.11 -4.65
C VAL A 179 -7.63 4.95 -4.29
N HIS A 180 -8.47 4.53 -5.21
CA HIS A 180 -9.45 3.49 -4.99
C HIS A 180 -8.98 2.21 -5.66
N GLY A 181 -8.37 1.34 -4.89
CA GLY A 181 -8.12 -0.01 -5.34
C GLY A 181 -9.24 -0.94 -4.89
N MET A 182 -9.25 -2.12 -5.44
CA MET A 182 -10.08 -3.23 -4.97
C MET A 182 -9.24 -4.22 -4.16
N ASP A 183 -8.22 -3.71 -3.50
CA ASP A 183 -7.20 -4.51 -2.83
C ASP A 183 -7.76 -5.30 -1.66
N ASP A 184 -8.65 -4.67 -0.90
CA ASP A 184 -9.37 -5.32 0.18
C ASP A 184 -10.34 -6.38 -0.35
N LEU A 185 -11.08 -6.11 -1.43
CA LEU A 185 -11.93 -7.10 -2.08
C LEU A 185 -11.11 -8.28 -2.60
N PHE A 186 -9.88 -8.01 -3.10
CA PHE A 186 -8.97 -9.03 -3.58
C PHE A 186 -8.54 -9.98 -2.45
N TRP A 187 -7.89 -9.47 -1.40
CA TRP A 187 -7.39 -10.35 -0.35
C TRP A 187 -8.53 -11.02 0.44
N ARG A 188 -9.65 -10.32 0.64
CA ARG A 188 -10.83 -10.90 1.31
C ARG A 188 -11.49 -11.99 0.45
N SER A 189 -11.43 -11.89 -0.87
CA SER A 189 -11.85 -12.97 -1.77
C SER A 189 -11.05 -14.25 -1.54
N MET A 190 -9.71 -14.13 -1.44
CA MET A 190 -8.82 -15.26 -1.17
C MET A 190 -9.12 -15.87 0.20
N VAL A 191 -9.17 -15.01 1.23
CA VAL A 191 -9.45 -15.45 2.60
C VAL A 191 -10.83 -16.09 2.71
N TRP A 192 -11.87 -15.51 2.10
CA TRP A 192 -13.21 -16.09 2.19
C TRP A 192 -13.29 -17.45 1.52
N ALA A 193 -12.71 -17.59 0.34
CA ALA A 193 -12.74 -18.85 -0.40
C ALA A 193 -11.91 -19.95 0.26
N ALA A 194 -10.73 -19.64 0.73
CA ALA A 194 -9.81 -20.64 1.27
C ALA A 194 -10.40 -21.45 2.41
N ARG A 195 -10.12 -22.77 2.41
CA ARG A 195 -10.35 -23.63 3.57
C ARG A 195 -9.53 -23.13 4.76
N LYS A 196 -10.11 -23.22 5.96
CA LYS A 196 -9.47 -22.77 7.20
C LYS A 196 -8.86 -23.93 8.00
N PRO A 197 -7.81 -23.67 8.80
CA PRO A 197 -7.15 -22.38 8.99
C PRO A 197 -6.40 -21.91 7.74
N PHE A 198 -6.25 -20.58 7.58
CA PHE A 198 -5.54 -19.99 6.43
C PHE A 198 -4.60 -18.89 6.91
N LEU A 199 -3.37 -18.91 6.41
CA LEU A 199 -2.30 -18.00 6.83
C LEU A 199 -1.98 -17.00 5.71
N MET A 200 -1.76 -15.74 6.11
CA MET A 200 -1.38 -14.65 5.21
C MET A 200 -0.47 -13.68 5.95
N GLN A 201 0.59 -13.19 5.31
CA GLN A 201 1.43 -12.20 5.98
C GLN A 201 0.65 -10.92 6.26
N GLY A 202 0.17 -10.22 5.22
CA GLY A 202 -0.48 -8.94 5.41
C GLY A 202 0.43 -7.89 6.08
N ILE A 203 -0.16 -6.77 6.47
CA ILE A 203 0.48 -5.75 7.31
C ILE A 203 -0.49 -5.42 8.45
N PRO A 204 -0.05 -5.43 9.72
CA PRO A 204 -0.87 -4.97 10.83
C PRO A 204 -1.19 -3.48 10.65
N PRO A 205 -2.20 -2.96 11.35
CA PRO A 205 -2.58 -1.56 11.22
C PRO A 205 -1.55 -0.63 11.87
N LEU A 206 -0.42 -0.40 11.18
CA LEU A 206 0.61 0.56 11.57
C LEU A 206 0.15 1.96 11.20
N LEU A 207 0.25 2.91 12.14
CA LEU A 207 -0.09 4.31 11.93
C LEU A 207 1.10 5.20 12.22
N SER A 208 1.49 6.00 11.23
CA SER A 208 2.49 7.06 11.35
C SER A 208 1.96 8.37 10.79
N MET A 209 2.72 9.44 10.93
CA MET A 209 2.37 10.75 10.38
C MET A 209 3.55 11.35 9.63
N ARG A 210 3.26 12.03 8.54
CA ARG A 210 4.21 12.82 7.75
C ARG A 210 3.68 14.23 7.60
N VAL A 211 4.54 15.21 7.86
CA VAL A 211 4.24 16.63 7.64
C VAL A 211 5.37 17.23 6.81
N ASP A 212 5.01 17.75 5.64
CA ASP A 212 5.95 18.39 4.73
C ASP A 212 5.97 19.91 4.94
N ASP A 213 6.94 20.58 4.30
CA ASP A 213 7.08 22.04 4.25
C ASP A 213 7.19 22.69 5.62
N VAL A 214 7.97 22.07 6.51
CA VAL A 214 8.07 22.47 7.92
C VAL A 214 9.17 23.49 8.14
N TRP A 215 8.82 24.64 8.71
CA TRP A 215 9.75 25.70 9.03
C TRP A 215 9.48 26.39 10.38
N GLY A 216 8.52 25.89 11.15
CA GLY A 216 8.14 26.50 12.41
C GLY A 216 7.29 27.76 12.21
N ALA A 217 6.27 27.65 11.37
CA ALA A 217 5.38 28.74 11.02
C ALA A 217 4.62 29.30 12.23
N GLY A 218 4.33 28.43 13.20
CA GLY A 218 3.44 28.78 14.30
C GLY A 218 2.02 29.05 13.82
N ARG A 219 1.16 29.50 14.73
CA ARG A 219 -0.23 29.81 14.41
C ARG A 219 -0.35 31.16 13.72
N GLY A 220 -0.89 31.19 12.49
CA GLY A 220 -1.24 32.44 11.79
C GLY A 220 -0.09 33.41 11.67
N GLY A 221 1.16 32.92 11.63
CA GLY A 221 2.36 33.74 11.64
C GLY A 221 2.82 34.19 13.04
N ASN A 222 2.11 33.85 14.11
CA ASN A 222 2.62 33.96 15.49
C ASN A 222 3.62 32.85 15.76
N ARG A 223 4.90 33.20 15.76
CA ARG A 223 6.02 32.28 15.84
C ARG A 223 6.54 32.09 17.27
N ASP A 224 5.78 32.44 18.29
CA ASP A 224 6.19 32.26 19.69
C ASP A 224 6.13 30.78 20.10
N ASP A 225 5.20 30.02 19.51
CA ASP A 225 5.09 28.57 19.67
C ASP A 225 5.06 27.90 18.29
N PRO A 226 6.22 27.73 17.65
CA PRO A 226 6.32 27.26 16.26
C PRO A 226 5.79 25.85 16.04
N PHE A 227 5.86 24.97 17.04
CA PHE A 227 5.49 23.55 16.91
C PHE A 227 4.36 23.11 17.84
N TYR A 228 3.43 24.01 18.21
CA TYR A 228 2.27 23.68 19.06
C TYR A 228 1.52 22.43 18.59
N TRP A 229 1.47 22.23 17.31
CA TRP A 229 0.77 21.12 16.68
C TRP A 229 1.46 19.76 16.87
N VAL A 230 2.79 19.74 17.02
CA VAL A 230 3.53 18.51 17.34
C VAL A 230 3.20 18.04 18.76
N GLU A 231 3.04 18.94 19.72
CA GLU A 231 2.66 18.60 21.09
C GLU A 231 1.29 17.92 21.13
N VAL A 232 0.36 18.39 20.31
CA VAL A 232 -0.95 17.74 20.15
C VAL A 232 -0.78 16.33 19.56
N CYS A 233 0.04 16.14 18.53
CA CYS A 233 0.30 14.82 17.97
C CYS A 233 0.84 13.85 19.04
N ILE A 234 1.82 14.30 19.82
CA ILE A 234 2.43 13.51 20.92
C ILE A 234 1.40 13.09 21.96
N LYS A 235 0.46 13.99 22.32
CA LYS A 235 -0.64 13.69 23.24
C LYS A 235 -1.46 12.47 22.83
N TYR A 236 -1.59 12.25 21.51
CA TYR A 236 -2.29 11.11 20.93
C TYR A 236 -1.37 9.94 20.54
N GLY A 237 -0.10 9.99 20.95
CA GLY A 237 0.89 8.93 20.67
C GLY A 237 1.49 8.98 19.27
N ILE A 238 1.23 10.03 18.50
CA ILE A 238 1.73 10.21 17.14
C ILE A 238 3.07 10.95 17.19
N ARG A 239 4.10 10.37 16.57
CA ARG A 239 5.44 10.94 16.41
C ARG A 239 5.67 11.25 14.94
N PRO A 240 5.48 12.51 14.49
CA PRO A 240 5.51 12.84 13.07
C PRO A 240 6.93 12.82 12.49
N TRP A 241 7.02 12.50 11.21
CA TRP A 241 8.16 12.79 10.36
C TRP A 241 7.97 14.19 9.74
N LEU A 242 9.02 15.01 9.78
CA LEU A 242 8.99 16.43 9.41
C LEU A 242 9.95 16.71 8.26
N GLY A 243 9.41 17.16 7.13
CA GLY A 243 10.17 17.63 5.98
C GLY A 243 10.54 19.11 6.13
N LEU A 244 11.82 19.41 6.45
CA LEU A 244 12.26 20.75 6.86
C LEU A 244 12.59 21.65 5.69
N PHE A 245 12.30 22.95 5.88
CA PHE A 245 12.82 24.08 5.11
C PHE A 245 13.83 24.88 5.97
N PRO A 246 15.11 24.49 6.02
CA PRO A 246 16.11 25.05 6.93
C PRO A 246 16.24 26.58 6.89
N ASP A 247 16.28 27.17 5.71
CA ASP A 247 16.52 28.61 5.55
C ASP A 247 15.33 29.48 5.99
N ASN A 248 14.16 28.88 6.14
CA ASN A 248 12.98 29.60 6.64
C ASN A 248 12.87 29.53 8.17
N MET A 249 13.69 28.72 8.85
CA MET A 249 13.58 28.49 10.29
C MET A 249 14.25 29.61 11.09
N ARG A 250 13.60 30.03 12.19
CA ARG A 250 14.18 30.96 13.16
C ARG A 250 14.80 30.21 14.33
N GLU A 251 15.68 30.88 15.06
CA GLU A 251 16.41 30.33 16.21
C GLU A 251 15.49 29.68 17.27
N ASN A 252 14.33 30.30 17.57
CA ASN A 252 13.39 29.73 18.53
C ASN A 252 12.73 28.46 18.01
N ALA A 253 12.44 28.39 16.70
CA ALA A 253 11.89 27.19 16.07
C ALA A 253 12.94 26.05 16.08
N ILE A 254 14.20 26.36 15.74
CA ILE A 254 15.30 25.39 15.79
C ILE A 254 15.48 24.87 17.23
N ALA A 255 15.46 25.75 18.22
CA ALA A 255 15.62 25.39 19.62
C ALA A 255 14.49 24.49 20.14
N GLN A 256 13.23 24.75 19.72
CA GLN A 256 12.10 23.89 20.05
C GLN A 256 12.17 22.56 19.31
N LEU A 257 12.48 22.58 18.01
CA LEU A 257 12.64 21.37 17.18
C LEU A 257 13.68 20.44 17.77
N LYS A 258 14.83 20.99 18.19
CA LYS A 258 15.87 20.22 18.85
C LYS A 258 15.36 19.53 20.12
N LYS A 259 14.59 20.19 20.96
CA LYS A 259 14.01 19.55 22.15
C LYS A 259 13.06 18.42 21.78
N ILE A 260 12.27 18.60 20.72
CA ILE A 260 11.34 17.59 20.22
C ILE A 260 12.09 16.36 19.71
N THR A 261 13.14 16.57 18.92
CA THR A 261 13.94 15.47 18.34
C THR A 261 14.79 14.76 19.39
N ASP A 262 15.41 15.50 20.33
CA ASP A 262 16.19 14.93 21.45
C ASP A 262 15.30 14.03 22.34
N ALA A 263 14.01 14.34 22.45
CA ALA A 263 13.04 13.52 23.17
C ALA A 263 12.51 12.32 22.36
N GLY A 264 12.92 12.15 21.10
CA GLY A 264 12.42 11.10 20.20
C GLY A 264 10.96 11.30 19.77
N ASN A 265 10.45 12.52 19.84
CA ASN A 265 9.06 12.86 19.58
C ASN A 265 8.76 13.23 18.13
N ALA A 266 9.78 13.40 17.30
CA ALA A 266 9.67 13.55 15.86
C ALA A 266 10.94 13.07 15.15
N GLU A 267 10.79 12.70 13.88
CA GLU A 267 11.86 12.47 12.93
C GLU A 267 11.97 13.68 12.01
N VAL A 268 13.16 14.03 11.57
CA VAL A 268 13.37 15.21 10.69
C VAL A 268 14.24 14.87 9.50
N PHE A 269 13.92 15.47 8.37
CA PHE A 269 14.70 15.34 7.14
C PHE A 269 14.68 16.66 6.37
N PRO A 270 15.82 17.11 5.79
CA PRO A 270 15.88 18.32 4.96
C PRO A 270 15.12 18.09 3.64
N HIS A 271 13.99 18.78 3.46
CA HIS A 271 13.06 18.58 2.36
C HIS A 271 13.41 19.41 1.11
N ALA A 272 13.66 20.70 1.33
CA ALA A 272 14.29 21.67 0.44
C ALA A 272 15.03 22.68 1.30
N PHE A 273 15.77 23.65 0.72
CA PHE A 273 16.37 24.72 1.52
C PHE A 273 15.29 25.69 2.01
N SER A 274 14.41 26.11 1.12
CA SER A 274 13.34 27.05 1.41
C SER A 274 12.09 26.77 0.59
N GLY A 275 10.93 27.20 1.13
CA GLY A 275 9.69 27.30 0.39
C GLY A 275 9.50 28.68 -0.25
N GLU A 276 8.40 28.87 -0.96
CA GLU A 276 8.04 30.12 -1.60
C GLU A 276 7.94 31.28 -0.60
N SER A 277 8.31 32.49 -1.02
CA SER A 277 8.22 33.71 -0.19
C SER A 277 6.82 33.99 0.34
N VAL A 278 5.79 33.61 -0.40
CA VAL A 278 4.39 33.74 0.02
C VAL A 278 4.11 32.90 1.27
N LYS A 279 4.66 31.70 1.34
CA LYS A 279 4.47 30.78 2.47
C LYS A 279 5.20 31.26 3.72
N THR A 280 6.34 31.93 3.56
CA THR A 280 7.15 32.41 4.68
C THR A 280 6.77 33.82 5.14
N GLY A 281 6.09 34.57 4.31
CA GLY A 281 5.83 35.99 4.50
C GLY A 281 7.10 36.87 4.38
N ASP A 282 8.20 36.32 3.91
CA ASP A 282 9.45 37.02 3.67
C ASP A 282 9.73 37.11 2.16
N PRO A 283 9.58 38.29 1.55
CA PRO A 283 9.77 38.46 0.11
C PRO A 283 11.23 38.28 -0.34
N ALA A 284 12.17 38.20 0.58
CA ALA A 284 13.58 37.95 0.26
C ALA A 284 13.89 36.46 0.11
N VAL A 285 12.99 35.57 0.56
CA VAL A 285 13.19 34.12 0.47
C VAL A 285 12.47 33.60 -0.77
N SER A 286 13.24 33.04 -1.68
CA SER A 286 12.72 32.31 -2.84
C SER A 286 12.74 30.81 -2.57
N GLU A 287 11.99 30.06 -3.36
CA GLU A 287 12.03 28.61 -3.32
C GLU A 287 13.41 28.11 -3.78
N GLU A 288 14.04 27.26 -3.00
CA GLU A 288 15.38 26.76 -3.24
C GLU A 288 15.48 25.26 -2.95
N TRP A 289 15.97 24.50 -3.92
CA TRP A 289 15.94 23.04 -3.96
C TRP A 289 17.30 22.45 -3.55
N ILE A 290 17.27 21.30 -2.89
CA ILE A 290 18.48 20.58 -2.47
C ILE A 290 18.90 19.54 -3.51
N TYR A 291 17.96 18.73 -3.95
CA TYR A 291 18.24 17.45 -4.62
C TYR A 291 18.04 17.45 -6.12
N PHE A 292 17.29 18.43 -6.65
CA PHE A 292 16.85 18.45 -8.04
C PHE A 292 16.56 19.89 -8.50
N ASP A 293 16.78 20.19 -9.79
CA ASP A 293 16.38 21.45 -10.42
C ASP A 293 14.92 21.34 -10.86
N HIS A 294 14.00 21.68 -9.97
CA HIS A 294 12.58 21.62 -10.23
C HIS A 294 12.15 22.53 -11.39
N GLU A 295 12.65 23.73 -11.45
CA GLU A 295 12.30 24.69 -12.50
C GLU A 295 12.83 24.24 -13.87
N GLY A 296 14.06 23.79 -13.90
CA GLY A 296 14.72 23.24 -15.10
C GLY A 296 14.27 21.80 -15.43
N LYS A 297 13.50 21.15 -14.56
CA LYS A 297 13.02 19.75 -14.69
C LYS A 297 14.14 18.76 -15.03
N ARG A 298 15.23 18.87 -14.33
CA ARG A 298 16.44 18.05 -14.55
C ARG A 298 17.23 17.87 -13.27
N GLU A 299 18.09 16.87 -13.28
CA GLU A 299 19.04 16.67 -12.19
C GLU A 299 20.04 17.82 -12.10
N TYR A 300 20.43 18.20 -10.89
CA TYR A 300 21.60 19.04 -10.68
C TYR A 300 22.88 18.33 -11.12
N SER A 301 23.86 19.11 -11.50
CA SER A 301 25.22 18.59 -11.74
C SER A 301 25.79 17.96 -10.46
N ALA A 302 26.70 17.00 -10.61
CA ALA A 302 27.35 16.35 -9.47
C ALA A 302 28.10 17.36 -8.56
N ASP A 303 28.63 18.45 -9.13
CA ASP A 303 29.31 19.49 -8.35
C ASP A 303 28.32 20.30 -7.52
N LEU A 304 27.20 20.74 -8.10
CA LEU A 304 26.17 21.50 -7.40
C LEU A 304 25.50 20.66 -6.32
N ILE A 305 25.17 19.40 -6.61
CA ILE A 305 24.57 18.54 -5.59
C ILE A 305 25.52 18.32 -4.40
N ARG A 306 26.82 18.19 -4.65
CA ARG A 306 27.81 18.10 -3.58
C ARG A 306 27.85 19.38 -2.71
N GLU A 307 27.78 20.55 -3.31
CA GLU A 307 27.74 21.84 -2.60
C GLU A 307 26.46 21.92 -1.73
N ASN A 308 25.30 21.56 -2.30
CA ASN A 308 24.01 21.52 -1.58
C ASN A 308 24.04 20.57 -0.40
N ILE A 309 24.61 19.38 -0.58
CA ILE A 309 24.73 18.37 0.47
C ILE A 309 25.65 18.84 1.60
N VAL A 310 26.79 19.48 1.26
CA VAL A 310 27.69 20.05 2.28
C VAL A 310 26.98 21.13 3.08
N ARG A 311 26.33 22.10 2.43
CA ARG A 311 25.54 23.15 3.08
C ARG A 311 24.48 22.55 4.03
N THR A 312 23.74 21.55 3.55
CA THR A 312 22.71 20.88 4.34
C THR A 312 23.30 20.16 5.56
N THR A 313 24.40 19.42 5.35
CA THR A 313 25.07 18.68 6.43
C THR A 313 25.61 19.63 7.50
N GLU A 314 26.22 20.74 7.08
CA GLU A 314 26.72 21.77 7.99
C GLU A 314 25.59 22.41 8.79
N TRP A 315 24.45 22.71 8.15
CA TRP A 315 23.30 23.28 8.82
C TRP A 315 22.72 22.31 9.87
N MET A 316 22.43 21.06 9.49
CA MET A 316 21.91 20.04 10.41
C MET A 316 22.89 19.79 11.58
N GLY A 317 24.18 19.68 11.28
CA GLY A 317 25.23 19.46 12.28
C GLY A 317 25.41 20.63 13.26
N SER A 318 25.40 21.89 12.76
CA SER A 318 25.54 23.08 13.61
C SER A 318 24.41 23.24 14.62
N HIS A 319 23.21 22.74 14.28
CA HIS A 319 22.05 22.74 15.17
C HIS A 319 21.85 21.42 15.93
N SER A 320 22.75 20.45 15.72
CA SER A 320 22.67 19.11 16.35
C SER A 320 21.32 18.43 16.10
N LEU A 321 20.77 18.57 14.91
CA LEU A 321 19.55 17.89 14.48
C LEU A 321 19.91 16.55 13.83
N PRO A 322 19.20 15.45 14.15
CA PRO A 322 19.39 14.17 13.49
C PRO A 322 18.88 14.22 12.04
N ILE A 323 19.35 13.32 11.19
CA ILE A 323 18.76 13.10 9.86
C ILE A 323 18.03 11.75 9.90
N SER A 324 16.74 11.76 9.55
CA SER A 324 15.93 10.55 9.46
C SER A 324 16.51 9.58 8.42
N LYS A 325 16.35 8.30 8.66
CA LYS A 325 16.67 7.26 7.68
C LYS A 325 15.70 7.20 6.51
N VAL A 326 14.60 7.94 6.56
CA VAL A 326 13.61 8.07 5.48
C VAL A 326 13.83 9.38 4.76
N ALA A 327 14.32 9.29 3.52
CA ALA A 327 14.56 10.43 2.66
C ALA A 327 13.33 10.77 1.81
N LEU A 328 12.91 12.04 1.87
CA LEU A 328 11.81 12.59 1.08
C LEU A 328 12.18 13.98 0.59
N GLY A 329 12.43 14.11 -0.71
CA GLY A 329 12.67 15.42 -1.33
C GLY A 329 11.36 16.13 -1.65
N HIS A 330 11.39 17.47 -1.65
CA HIS A 330 10.23 18.28 -2.05
C HIS A 330 9.78 17.89 -3.47
N TYR A 331 8.49 17.81 -3.71
CA TYR A 331 7.85 17.24 -4.90
C TYR A 331 8.30 15.80 -5.25
N TYR A 332 8.86 15.05 -4.30
CA TYR A 332 9.45 13.71 -4.54
C TYR A 332 10.62 13.71 -5.53
N GLU A 333 11.18 14.86 -5.83
CA GLU A 333 12.24 15.02 -6.80
C GLU A 333 13.60 14.80 -6.16
N ILE A 334 14.21 13.67 -6.50
CA ILE A 334 15.58 13.32 -6.10
C ILE A 334 16.31 12.84 -7.34
N GLY A 335 17.38 13.54 -7.70
CA GLY A 335 18.26 13.15 -8.79
C GLY A 335 19.15 11.96 -8.41
N LYS A 336 19.57 11.17 -9.40
CA LYS A 336 20.49 10.03 -9.19
C LYS A 336 21.80 10.47 -8.54
N ASN A 337 22.26 11.69 -8.85
CA ASN A 337 23.48 12.26 -8.26
C ASN A 337 23.37 12.48 -6.75
N ALA A 338 22.16 12.60 -6.19
CA ALA A 338 21.95 12.78 -4.75
C ALA A 338 21.97 11.45 -3.97
N LEU A 339 21.63 10.33 -4.61
CA LEU A 339 21.45 9.04 -3.93
C LEU A 339 22.65 8.56 -3.11
N PRO A 340 23.92 8.65 -3.62
CA PRO A 340 25.08 8.27 -2.82
C PRO A 340 25.21 9.07 -1.52
N TYR A 341 24.92 10.35 -1.55
CA TYR A 341 25.00 11.22 -0.37
C TYR A 341 23.88 10.92 0.65
N LEU A 342 22.68 10.58 0.18
CA LEU A 342 21.62 10.13 1.09
C LEU A 342 22.04 8.86 1.83
N LYS A 343 22.70 7.94 1.16
CA LYS A 343 23.28 6.75 1.77
C LYS A 343 24.36 7.09 2.79
N ASP A 344 25.25 8.04 2.47
CA ASP A 344 26.31 8.49 3.38
C ASP A 344 25.74 9.17 4.64
N TRP A 345 24.55 9.77 4.56
CA TRP A 345 23.79 10.26 5.72
C TRP A 345 23.16 9.14 6.56
N GLY A 346 23.25 7.89 6.11
CA GLY A 346 22.65 6.75 6.77
C GLY A 346 21.19 6.53 6.43
N CYS A 347 20.69 7.17 5.35
CA CYS A 347 19.36 6.87 4.84
C CYS A 347 19.30 5.42 4.36
N GLU A 348 18.24 4.73 4.71
CA GLU A 348 17.95 3.35 4.32
C GLU A 348 16.71 3.28 3.41
N PHE A 349 15.86 4.29 3.49
CA PHE A 349 14.56 4.34 2.83
C PHE A 349 14.41 5.61 2.02
N ILE A 350 13.66 5.51 0.94
CA ILE A 350 13.28 6.63 0.10
C ILE A 350 11.79 6.54 -0.21
N GLY A 351 11.07 7.63 0.02
CA GLY A 351 9.62 7.68 -0.21
C GLY A 351 9.29 8.26 -1.57
N MET A 352 9.66 7.59 -2.64
CA MET A 352 9.46 8.11 -4.00
C MET A 352 8.24 7.51 -4.67
N HIS A 353 7.47 8.37 -5.33
CA HIS A 353 6.42 7.99 -6.28
C HIS A 353 6.94 7.99 -7.73
N MET A 354 8.18 8.44 -7.94
CA MET A 354 8.82 8.57 -9.24
C MET A 354 10.17 7.87 -9.24
N LYS A 355 10.72 7.61 -10.42
CA LYS A 355 12.10 7.17 -10.53
C LYS A 355 13.06 8.29 -10.19
N PRO A 356 14.24 7.99 -9.63
CA PRO A 356 15.28 8.98 -9.45
C PRO A 356 15.63 9.67 -10.77
N GLY A 357 15.65 10.99 -10.75
CA GLY A 357 15.94 11.83 -11.93
C GLY A 357 14.73 12.22 -12.77
N GLU A 358 13.54 11.74 -12.42
CA GLU A 358 12.30 12.21 -13.04
C GLU A 358 11.77 13.46 -12.34
N SER A 359 11.14 14.35 -13.12
CA SER A 359 10.49 15.56 -12.62
C SER A 359 9.02 15.33 -12.34
N TYR A 360 8.55 15.89 -11.23
CA TYR A 360 7.15 15.96 -10.90
C TYR A 360 6.37 16.78 -11.92
N SER A 361 5.18 16.33 -12.28
CA SER A 361 4.28 17.06 -13.14
C SER A 361 2.95 17.30 -12.41
N PRO A 362 2.61 18.57 -12.12
CA PRO A 362 1.33 18.89 -11.50
C PRO A 362 0.12 18.53 -12.37
N ASP A 363 0.30 18.50 -13.69
CA ASP A 363 -0.71 18.01 -14.65
C ASP A 363 -0.68 16.48 -14.78
N GLY A 364 0.28 15.87 -14.14
CA GLY A 364 0.41 14.43 -14.05
C GLY A 364 -0.52 13.92 -12.97
N ASP A 365 -1.12 12.84 -13.30
CA ASP A 365 -1.92 12.14 -12.35
C ASP A 365 -1.09 11.82 -11.12
N TRP A 366 -1.57 12.29 -10.08
CA TRP A 366 -1.13 12.18 -8.73
C TRP A 366 -0.95 10.71 -8.36
N LEU A 367 0.02 10.25 -8.49
CA LEU A 367 0.89 9.52 -8.11
C LEU A 367 0.98 8.54 -7.03
N ALA A 368 0.24 8.59 -6.09
CA ALA A 368 0.05 7.47 -5.26
C ALA A 368 -0.65 6.45 -6.12
N GLY A 369 0.05 5.63 -6.73
CA GLY A 369 -0.50 4.40 -7.19
C GLY A 369 -1.40 3.80 -6.11
N GLY A 370 -2.27 2.90 -6.42
CA GLY A 370 -2.93 2.09 -5.44
C GLY A 370 -1.90 1.47 -4.51
N PRO A 371 -2.30 0.93 -3.37
CA PRO A 371 -1.41 0.57 -2.28
C PRO A 371 -0.26 -0.37 -2.63
N TYR A 372 -0.24 -0.95 -3.80
CA TYR A 372 0.74 -1.97 -4.18
C TYR A 372 1.63 -1.59 -5.35
N ARG A 373 1.41 -0.43 -5.97
CA ARG A 373 2.09 -0.08 -7.21
C ARG A 373 2.34 1.41 -7.30
N LEU A 374 3.49 1.75 -7.86
CA LEU A 374 3.84 3.09 -8.30
C LEU A 374 3.80 3.13 -9.83
N TYR A 375 3.50 4.29 -10.37
CA TYR A 375 3.75 4.59 -11.77
C TYR A 375 5.18 5.07 -11.96
N GLU A 376 5.78 4.68 -13.06
CA GLU A 376 7.16 5.07 -13.38
C GLU A 376 7.31 6.56 -13.68
N SER A 377 6.25 7.21 -14.12
CA SER A 377 6.21 8.65 -14.35
C SER A 377 4.90 9.20 -13.80
N GLY A 378 4.93 10.41 -13.33
CA GLY A 378 3.76 11.12 -12.84
C GLY A 378 2.59 11.23 -13.80
N LYS A 379 2.66 10.58 -14.93
CA LYS A 379 1.55 10.43 -15.88
C LYS A 379 1.10 8.99 -15.87
N MET A 380 -0.15 8.75 -15.58
CA MET A 380 -0.81 7.43 -15.64
C MET A 380 -0.74 6.76 -17.04
N LYS A 381 0.10 7.26 -17.92
CA LYS A 381 0.39 6.68 -19.23
C LYS A 381 1.43 5.57 -19.19
N SER A 382 2.15 5.41 -18.09
CA SER A 382 3.08 4.32 -17.94
C SER A 382 2.33 3.03 -17.64
N THR A 383 2.52 2.04 -18.47
CA THR A 383 1.97 0.70 -18.30
C THR A 383 2.81 -0.18 -17.39
N ARG A 384 3.92 0.33 -16.87
CA ARG A 384 4.85 -0.44 -16.04
C ARG A 384 4.64 -0.16 -14.57
N PRO A 385 3.95 -1.04 -13.83
CA PRO A 385 3.75 -0.87 -12.41
C PRO A 385 5.08 -1.02 -11.67
N VAL A 386 5.34 -0.11 -10.74
CA VAL A 386 6.41 -0.24 -9.75
C VAL A 386 5.81 -0.80 -8.48
N PHE A 387 6.49 -1.74 -7.83
CA PHE A 387 6.02 -2.31 -6.58
C PHE A 387 6.02 -1.26 -5.48
N TYR A 388 5.05 -1.38 -4.58
CA TYR A 388 4.86 -0.47 -3.46
C TYR A 388 6.06 -0.43 -2.51
N ALA A 389 6.76 -1.55 -2.34
CA ALA A 389 7.95 -1.66 -1.51
C ALA A 389 8.99 -2.54 -2.21
N HIS A 390 10.15 -2.00 -2.52
CA HIS A 390 11.22 -2.72 -3.22
C HIS A 390 12.55 -1.96 -3.08
N TYR A 391 13.64 -2.66 -3.32
CA TYR A 391 14.93 -2.00 -3.45
C TYR A 391 14.97 -1.14 -4.71
N LEU A 392 15.47 0.09 -4.53
CA LEU A 392 15.58 1.04 -5.62
C LEU A 392 16.71 0.63 -6.56
N GLU A 393 16.36 0.54 -7.85
CA GLU A 393 17.33 0.32 -8.90
C GLU A 393 17.69 1.64 -9.60
N ALA A 394 18.95 1.99 -9.57
CA ALA A 394 19.50 3.13 -10.30
C ALA A 394 20.87 2.78 -10.86
N ASP A 395 21.26 3.44 -11.94
CA ASP A 395 22.55 3.22 -12.57
C ASP A 395 23.70 3.46 -11.56
N GLY A 396 24.58 2.47 -11.40
CA GLY A 396 25.71 2.54 -10.49
C GLY A 396 25.40 2.29 -9.01
N MET A 397 24.17 1.95 -8.67
CA MET A 397 23.77 1.55 -7.32
C MET A 397 23.44 0.07 -7.25
N SER A 398 23.73 -0.55 -6.11
CA SER A 398 23.23 -1.87 -5.78
C SER A 398 21.75 -1.79 -5.42
N SER A 399 20.96 -2.81 -5.79
CA SER A 399 19.54 -2.91 -5.41
C SER A 399 19.28 -2.94 -3.90
N SER A 400 20.32 -3.13 -3.08
CA SER A 400 20.24 -3.12 -1.61
C SER A 400 20.65 -1.79 -0.96
N ASP A 401 20.99 -0.77 -1.74
CA ASP A 401 21.52 0.49 -1.18
C ASP A 401 20.43 1.37 -0.58
N LEU A 402 19.27 1.46 -1.23
CA LEU A 402 18.10 2.19 -0.75
C LEU A 402 16.84 1.38 -1.04
N TYR A 403 15.92 1.39 -0.08
CA TYR A 403 14.65 0.69 -0.18
C TYR A 403 13.51 1.69 -0.40
N ASN A 404 12.82 1.60 -1.54
CA ASN A 404 11.72 2.50 -1.84
C ASN A 404 10.42 2.02 -1.21
N ILE A 405 9.74 2.92 -0.49
CA ILE A 405 8.44 2.66 0.12
C ILE A 405 7.53 3.84 -0.16
N VAL A 406 6.30 3.57 -0.57
CA VAL A 406 5.27 4.61 -0.66
C VAL A 406 4.81 4.99 0.74
N VAL A 407 4.92 6.27 1.06
CA VAL A 407 4.68 6.83 2.39
C VAL A 407 3.47 7.76 2.43
N GLU A 408 2.56 7.64 1.47
CA GLU A 408 1.27 8.31 1.49
C GLU A 408 0.24 7.60 0.62
N ILE A 409 -1.02 7.79 0.93
CA ILE A 409 -2.16 7.46 0.09
C ILE A 409 -2.98 8.74 -0.09
N ARG A 410 -3.22 9.11 -1.35
CA ARG A 410 -3.98 10.31 -1.67
C ARG A 410 -5.45 10.00 -1.93
N ASP A 411 -6.31 10.94 -1.61
CA ASP A 411 -7.72 10.89 -1.97
C ASP A 411 -7.91 11.42 -3.39
N ILE A 412 -8.97 10.97 -4.07
CA ILE A 412 -9.40 11.45 -5.39
C ILE A 412 -9.74 12.95 -5.39
N ALA A 413 -10.16 13.48 -4.25
CA ALA A 413 -10.42 14.91 -4.04
C ALA A 413 -9.15 15.72 -3.74
N GLY A 414 -7.98 15.11 -3.79
CA GLY A 414 -6.72 15.66 -3.35
C GLY A 414 -6.32 15.13 -1.98
N TYR A 415 -5.12 15.44 -1.55
CA TYR A 415 -4.56 14.97 -0.28
C TYR A 415 -4.53 16.08 0.77
N GLU A 416 -4.65 17.34 0.34
CA GLU A 416 -4.66 18.47 1.26
C GLU A 416 -5.91 18.46 2.12
N TRP A 417 -5.70 18.79 3.38
CA TRP A 417 -6.77 18.97 4.32
C TRP A 417 -7.50 20.27 4.02
N ALA A 418 -8.81 20.29 4.25
CA ALA A 418 -9.54 21.53 4.13
C ALA A 418 -9.00 22.54 5.14
N PRO A 419 -8.77 23.79 4.74
CA PRO A 419 -8.37 24.82 5.69
C PRO A 419 -9.45 25.06 6.75
N ASP A 420 -9.08 25.77 7.76
CA ASP A 420 -9.64 26.13 9.07
C ASP A 420 -11.17 26.24 9.23
N ASN A 421 -11.94 26.24 8.17
CA ASN A 421 -13.40 26.39 8.24
C ASN A 421 -14.17 25.06 8.12
N ASP A 422 -13.51 23.94 7.81
CA ASP A 422 -14.16 22.64 7.61
C ASP A 422 -13.48 21.52 8.40
N VAL A 423 -13.61 21.57 9.71
CA VAL A 423 -13.12 20.52 10.62
C VAL A 423 -13.67 19.14 10.23
N ASN A 424 -14.95 19.07 9.87
CA ASN A 424 -15.57 17.81 9.47
C ASN A 424 -14.99 17.26 8.17
N GLY A 425 -14.74 18.13 7.18
CA GLY A 425 -14.09 17.74 5.92
C GLY A 425 -12.67 17.28 6.15
N THR A 426 -11.89 17.98 6.98
CA THR A 426 -10.52 17.60 7.34
C THR A 426 -10.47 16.25 8.04
N VAL A 427 -11.32 16.02 9.03
CA VAL A 427 -11.41 14.72 9.74
C VAL A 427 -11.78 13.60 8.78
N ARG A 428 -12.77 13.82 7.88
CA ARG A 428 -13.15 12.81 6.89
C ARG A 428 -11.98 12.45 5.96
N ARG A 429 -11.24 13.44 5.46
CA ARG A 429 -10.08 13.18 4.57
C ARG A 429 -8.96 12.45 5.28
N GLY A 430 -8.57 12.90 6.47
CA GLY A 430 -7.55 12.22 7.27
C GLY A 430 -7.93 10.79 7.61
N PHE A 431 -9.18 10.56 8.03
CA PHE A 431 -9.67 9.21 8.30
C PHE A 431 -9.73 8.36 7.02
N ALA A 432 -10.18 8.91 5.88
CA ALA A 432 -10.26 8.17 4.62
C ALA A 432 -8.90 7.67 4.14
N GLN A 433 -7.84 8.50 4.26
CA GLN A 433 -6.46 8.08 3.96
C GLN A 433 -6.04 6.88 4.82
N LEU A 434 -6.26 6.96 6.13
CA LEU A 434 -5.88 5.90 7.07
C LEU A 434 -6.73 4.65 6.89
N LYS A 435 -8.05 4.81 6.77
CA LYS A 435 -8.98 3.70 6.50
C LYS A 435 -8.57 2.93 5.26
N ARG A 436 -8.30 3.65 4.16
CA ARG A 436 -7.88 3.03 2.90
C ARG A 436 -6.59 2.22 3.06
N ALA A 437 -5.63 2.73 3.81
CA ALA A 437 -4.39 2.03 4.10
C ALA A 437 -4.64 0.76 4.93
N PHE A 438 -5.39 0.86 6.02
CA PHE A 438 -5.68 -0.29 6.87
C PHE A 438 -6.47 -1.38 6.14
N ASP A 439 -7.50 -1.00 5.38
CA ASP A 439 -8.32 -1.94 4.61
C ASP A 439 -7.50 -2.68 3.55
N SER A 440 -6.48 -2.01 3.01
CA SER A 440 -5.56 -2.56 2.01
C SER A 440 -4.32 -3.24 2.62
N MET A 441 -4.22 -3.29 3.94
CA MET A 441 -3.06 -3.84 4.66
C MET A 441 -1.73 -3.20 4.25
N VAL A 442 -1.70 -1.87 4.19
CA VAL A 442 -0.48 -1.07 4.03
C VAL A 442 -0.29 -0.19 5.24
N PRO A 443 0.95 0.27 5.55
CA PRO A 443 1.16 1.23 6.61
C PRO A 443 0.35 2.49 6.37
N ALA A 444 -0.42 2.90 7.37
CA ALA A 444 -1.22 4.11 7.30
C ALA A 444 -0.36 5.32 7.66
N VAL A 445 -0.32 6.30 6.77
CA VAL A 445 0.41 7.56 6.98
C VAL A 445 -0.55 8.71 6.91
N LEU A 446 -0.73 9.40 8.02
CA LEU A 446 -1.49 10.63 8.06
C LEU A 446 -0.62 11.75 7.47
N PHE A 447 -1.00 12.27 6.32
CA PHE A 447 -0.19 13.19 5.54
C PHE A 447 -0.82 14.58 5.45
N THR A 448 -0.01 15.60 5.68
CA THR A 448 -0.37 17.03 5.51
C THR A 448 0.89 17.90 5.39
N HIS A 449 0.72 19.20 5.26
CA HIS A 449 1.78 20.20 5.24
C HIS A 449 1.66 21.16 6.42
N GLU A 450 2.78 21.70 6.92
CA GLU A 450 2.74 22.82 7.85
C GLU A 450 2.33 24.10 7.12
N SER A 451 3.04 24.39 6.02
CA SER A 451 2.72 25.54 5.17
C SER A 451 1.34 25.38 4.53
N ASP A 452 0.58 26.47 4.48
CA ASP A 452 -0.74 26.57 3.86
C ASP A 452 -1.87 25.75 4.51
N HIS A 453 -1.55 24.89 5.49
CA HIS A 453 -2.52 24.03 6.18
C HIS A 453 -2.48 24.20 7.71
N ILE A 454 -1.57 23.51 8.39
CA ILE A 454 -1.53 23.51 9.87
C ILE A 454 -1.35 24.91 10.42
N GLN A 455 -0.51 25.75 9.81
CA GLN A 455 -0.22 27.11 10.27
C GLN A 455 -1.46 28.01 10.43
N TYR A 456 -2.57 27.68 9.78
CA TYR A 456 -3.81 28.45 9.88
C TYR A 456 -4.80 27.86 10.89
N ILE A 457 -4.51 26.68 11.45
CA ILE A 457 -5.39 25.99 12.38
C ILE A 457 -5.00 26.37 13.82
N ASN A 458 -5.97 26.76 14.64
CA ASN A 458 -5.69 27.03 16.04
C ASN A 458 -5.47 25.73 16.85
N PRO A 459 -4.77 25.79 18.01
CA PRO A 459 -4.42 24.61 18.78
C PRO A 459 -5.63 23.75 19.18
N GLU A 460 -6.74 24.38 19.56
CA GLU A 460 -7.94 23.68 20.00
C GLU A 460 -8.61 22.95 18.83
N THR A 461 -8.68 23.59 17.68
CA THR A 461 -9.21 22.98 16.45
C THR A 461 -8.29 21.85 15.95
N TRP A 462 -6.97 22.05 16.02
CA TRP A 462 -6.02 20.99 15.68
C TRP A 462 -6.16 19.77 16.60
N GLU A 463 -6.31 20.01 17.91
CA GLU A 463 -6.56 18.93 18.87
C GLU A 463 -7.88 18.20 18.58
N GLU A 464 -8.94 18.92 18.23
CA GLU A 464 -10.22 18.32 17.83
C GLU A 464 -10.05 17.44 16.59
N ILE A 465 -9.34 17.92 15.55
CA ILE A 465 -9.10 17.18 14.30
C ILE A 465 -8.35 15.88 14.59
N ILE A 466 -7.21 15.97 15.27
CA ILE A 466 -6.38 14.79 15.57
C ILE A 466 -7.13 13.80 16.47
N GLY A 467 -7.78 14.31 17.52
CA GLY A 467 -8.56 13.47 18.43
C GLY A 467 -9.66 12.68 17.73
N ARG A 468 -10.43 13.34 16.86
CA ARG A 468 -11.50 12.68 16.10
C ARG A 468 -10.99 11.70 15.04
N ILE A 469 -9.85 11.97 14.39
CA ILE A 469 -9.21 11.02 13.48
C ILE A 469 -8.77 9.78 14.25
N VAL A 470 -8.10 9.96 15.38
CA VAL A 470 -7.64 8.85 16.24
C VAL A 470 -8.82 8.03 16.76
N GLU A 471 -9.89 8.67 17.20
CA GLU A 471 -11.11 7.98 17.64
C GLU A 471 -11.73 7.16 16.51
N ALA A 472 -11.84 7.73 15.31
CA ALA A 472 -12.35 7.01 14.14
C ALA A 472 -11.49 5.79 13.76
N CYS A 473 -10.16 5.88 13.96
CA CYS A 473 -9.24 4.78 13.71
C CYS A 473 -9.25 3.67 14.78
N ALA A 474 -9.84 3.91 15.96
CA ALA A 474 -9.76 2.98 17.09
C ALA A 474 -10.33 1.58 16.79
N VAL A 475 -11.26 1.47 15.84
CA VAL A 475 -11.82 0.20 15.37
C VAL A 475 -10.75 -0.74 14.80
N TYR A 476 -9.69 -0.20 14.21
CA TYR A 476 -8.56 -0.95 13.67
C TYR A 476 -7.53 -1.35 14.73
N LYS A 477 -7.59 -0.76 15.93
CA LYS A 477 -6.60 -0.95 17.01
C LYS A 477 -5.16 -0.68 16.51
N PRO A 478 -4.88 0.51 15.96
CA PRO A 478 -3.61 0.78 15.31
C PRO A 478 -2.43 0.72 16.28
N GLU A 479 -1.30 0.25 15.77
CA GLU A 479 0.01 0.39 16.42
C GLU A 479 0.63 1.71 15.94
N TYR A 480 0.87 2.65 16.88
CA TYR A 480 1.47 3.94 16.55
C TYR A 480 2.98 3.77 16.39
N THR A 481 3.49 4.12 15.23
CA THR A 481 4.89 4.01 14.85
C THR A 481 5.43 5.35 14.36
N THR A 482 6.76 5.50 14.32
CA THR A 482 7.37 6.52 13.47
C THR A 482 7.33 6.08 12.01
N LEU A 483 7.62 7.00 11.08
CA LEU A 483 7.68 6.64 9.66
C LEU A 483 8.83 5.65 9.40
N GLU A 484 9.97 5.84 10.06
CA GLU A 484 11.12 4.94 9.97
C GLU A 484 10.79 3.52 10.50
N GLU A 485 10.10 3.43 11.64
CA GLU A 485 9.65 2.14 12.18
C GLU A 485 8.73 1.41 11.20
N SER A 486 7.76 2.11 10.60
CA SER A 486 6.89 1.55 9.55
C SER A 486 7.68 1.08 8.34
N CYS A 487 8.63 1.88 7.86
CA CYS A 487 9.49 1.53 6.72
C CYS A 487 10.35 0.29 7.01
N ARG A 488 10.94 0.21 8.20
CA ARG A 488 11.71 -0.97 8.65
C ARG A 488 10.84 -2.21 8.70
N TYR A 489 9.63 -2.09 9.22
CA TYR A 489 8.67 -3.19 9.25
C TYR A 489 8.34 -3.69 7.83
N MET A 490 8.07 -2.78 6.90
CA MET A 490 7.77 -3.13 5.51
C MET A 490 8.92 -3.88 4.85
N ARG A 491 10.16 -3.41 5.03
CA ARG A 491 11.36 -4.09 4.52
C ARG A 491 11.52 -5.48 5.14
N ALA A 492 11.40 -5.59 6.45
CA ALA A 492 11.54 -6.86 7.16
C ALA A 492 10.50 -7.87 6.66
N ARG A 493 9.25 -7.44 6.53
CA ARG A 493 8.15 -8.25 6.02
C ARG A 493 8.37 -8.66 4.56
N GLN A 494 8.84 -7.75 3.71
CA GLN A 494 9.07 -8.00 2.28
C GLN A 494 10.21 -9.00 2.02
N ASN A 495 11.13 -9.12 2.95
CA ASN A 495 12.31 -10.00 2.84
C ASN A 495 12.08 -11.43 3.33
N ILE A 496 10.85 -11.78 3.70
CA ILE A 496 10.47 -13.13 4.11
C ILE A 496 9.24 -13.60 3.33
N TRP A 497 9.19 -14.89 3.04
CA TRP A 497 8.09 -15.54 2.32
C TRP A 497 7.60 -16.75 3.09
N ILE A 498 6.30 -16.93 3.13
CA ILE A 498 5.67 -18.18 3.55
C ILE A 498 5.72 -19.12 2.36
N VAL A 499 6.45 -20.22 2.46
CA VAL A 499 6.65 -21.16 1.35
C VAL A 499 5.80 -22.42 1.48
N ASN A 500 5.43 -22.79 2.70
CA ASN A 500 4.55 -23.92 2.96
C ASN A 500 3.78 -23.69 4.27
N VAL A 501 2.54 -24.14 4.34
CA VAL A 501 1.70 -24.11 5.54
C VAL A 501 0.94 -25.41 5.67
N GLU A 502 1.08 -26.05 6.83
CA GLU A 502 0.35 -27.27 7.18
C GLU A 502 -0.36 -27.13 8.51
N PHE A 503 -1.51 -27.74 8.63
CA PHE A 503 -2.24 -27.82 9.89
C PHE A 503 -2.34 -29.28 10.34
N ASN A 504 -1.73 -29.56 11.49
CA ASN A 504 -1.70 -30.88 12.10
C ASN A 504 -1.82 -30.77 13.63
N ASP A 505 -2.59 -31.62 14.25
CA ASP A 505 -2.72 -31.74 15.72
C ASP A 505 -3.05 -30.42 16.44
N GLY A 506 -3.88 -29.58 15.82
CA GLY A 506 -4.30 -28.30 16.42
C GLY A 506 -3.28 -27.15 16.22
N LYS A 507 -2.20 -27.38 15.47
CA LYS A 507 -1.14 -26.39 15.21
C LYS A 507 -1.01 -26.10 13.73
N LEU A 508 -0.72 -24.83 13.40
CA LEU A 508 -0.20 -24.44 12.10
C LEU A 508 1.33 -24.50 12.12
N HIS A 509 1.88 -25.19 11.14
CA HIS A 509 3.31 -25.22 10.86
C HIS A 509 3.55 -24.42 9.59
N ALA A 510 4.32 -23.35 9.67
CA ALA A 510 4.64 -22.49 8.54
C ALA A 510 6.15 -22.49 8.27
N ASP A 511 6.51 -22.93 7.07
CA ASP A 511 7.89 -22.84 6.60
C ASP A 511 8.11 -21.46 5.99
N LEU A 512 9.05 -20.73 6.55
CA LEU A 512 9.43 -19.38 6.16
C LEU A 512 10.81 -19.39 5.49
N ARG A 513 10.94 -18.62 4.44
CA ARG A 513 12.20 -18.40 3.73
C ARG A 513 12.58 -16.95 3.74
N GLY A 514 13.86 -16.66 3.95
CA GLY A 514 14.40 -15.31 3.87
C GLY A 514 15.14 -14.87 5.12
N LYS A 515 15.38 -13.57 5.22
CA LYS A 515 16.07 -12.95 6.36
C LYS A 515 15.41 -11.60 6.67
N ASN A 516 15.24 -11.31 7.94
CA ASN A 516 14.81 -10.00 8.42
C ASN A 516 15.50 -9.66 9.74
N ASP A 517 15.62 -8.39 10.01
CA ASP A 517 16.32 -7.83 11.17
C ASP A 517 15.40 -7.49 12.35
N MET A 518 14.09 -7.74 12.20
CA MET A 518 13.10 -7.47 13.25
C MET A 518 11.93 -8.45 13.18
N PRO A 519 11.21 -8.70 14.28
CA PRO A 519 9.98 -9.47 14.26
C PRO A 519 8.92 -8.83 13.36
N THR A 520 8.10 -9.69 12.74
CA THR A 520 6.93 -9.30 11.95
C THR A 520 5.70 -10.06 12.42
N LYS A 521 4.56 -9.86 11.78
CA LYS A 521 3.31 -10.56 12.14
C LYS A 521 2.67 -11.18 10.90
N CYS A 522 1.90 -12.24 11.13
CA CYS A 522 1.03 -12.84 10.12
C CYS A 522 -0.40 -12.88 10.65
N TYR A 523 -1.36 -12.86 9.73
CA TYR A 523 -2.76 -13.11 10.04
C TYR A 523 -3.08 -14.60 9.89
N VAL A 524 -3.67 -15.18 10.92
CA VAL A 524 -4.30 -16.48 10.87
C VAL A 524 -5.80 -16.29 10.82
N PHE A 525 -6.44 -16.81 9.79
CA PHE A 525 -7.88 -16.76 9.61
C PHE A 525 -8.50 -18.10 9.99
N LEU A 526 -9.53 -18.03 10.83
CA LEU A 526 -10.34 -19.14 11.29
C LEU A 526 -11.78 -18.95 10.84
N GLU A 527 -12.55 -20.02 10.78
CA GLU A 527 -13.96 -19.95 10.46
C GLU A 527 -14.78 -20.70 11.54
N SER A 528 -15.76 -20.01 12.08
CA SER A 528 -16.68 -20.61 13.06
C SER A 528 -17.62 -21.64 12.39
N PRO A 529 -18.26 -22.53 13.14
CA PRO A 529 -19.27 -23.42 12.61
C PRO A 529 -20.45 -22.70 11.93
N GLN A 530 -20.65 -21.41 12.25
CA GLN A 530 -21.66 -20.55 11.64
C GLN A 530 -21.19 -19.87 10.35
N GLY A 531 -19.92 -20.10 9.94
CA GLY A 531 -19.32 -19.52 8.74
C GLY A 531 -18.74 -18.11 8.93
N GLU A 532 -18.63 -17.63 10.17
CA GLU A 532 -18.02 -16.34 10.47
C GLU A 532 -16.49 -16.46 10.42
N ILE A 533 -15.85 -15.57 9.66
CA ILE A 533 -14.40 -15.53 9.55
C ILE A 533 -13.85 -14.56 10.58
N GLN A 534 -12.95 -15.06 11.40
CA GLN A 534 -12.22 -14.31 12.41
C GLN A 534 -10.72 -14.35 12.08
N SER A 535 -9.99 -13.31 12.45
CA SER A 535 -8.54 -13.24 12.29
C SER A 535 -7.86 -13.02 13.63
N MET A 536 -6.69 -13.60 13.77
CA MET A 536 -5.74 -13.31 14.84
C MET A 536 -4.39 -12.97 14.25
N LEU A 537 -3.65 -12.08 14.90
CA LEU A 537 -2.25 -11.80 14.58
C LEU A 537 -1.36 -12.75 15.37
N THR A 538 -0.35 -13.30 14.71
CA THR A 538 0.70 -14.11 15.32
C THR A 538 2.07 -13.52 15.01
N ASP A 539 2.97 -13.59 15.96
CA ASP A 539 4.32 -13.06 15.81
C ASP A 539 5.20 -14.03 15.00
N ILE A 540 5.95 -13.46 14.08
CA ILE A 540 7.02 -14.11 13.35
C ILE A 540 8.33 -13.53 13.85
N PRO A 541 9.25 -14.34 14.41
CA PRO A 541 10.52 -13.84 14.93
C PRO A 541 11.40 -13.27 13.82
N ALA A 542 12.44 -12.54 14.20
CA ALA A 542 13.50 -12.18 13.27
C ALA A 542 14.20 -13.45 12.75
N LEU A 543 14.40 -13.52 11.43
CA LEU A 543 14.93 -14.70 10.75
C LEU A 543 16.34 -14.46 10.24
N SER A 544 17.23 -15.42 10.48
CA SER A 544 18.57 -15.43 9.87
C SER A 544 18.69 -16.34 8.65
N GLY A 545 17.63 -17.01 8.24
CA GLY A 545 17.52 -17.97 7.14
C GLY A 545 16.20 -18.71 7.19
N ASP A 546 16.10 -19.79 6.42
CA ASP A 546 14.90 -20.61 6.36
C ASP A 546 14.59 -21.23 7.74
N THR A 547 13.34 -21.16 8.15
CA THR A 547 12.88 -21.66 9.46
C THR A 547 11.43 -22.13 9.41
N CYS A 548 11.04 -22.94 10.38
CA CYS A 548 9.65 -23.31 10.60
C CYS A 548 9.13 -22.63 11.87
N VAL A 549 7.94 -22.08 11.79
CA VAL A 549 7.23 -21.45 12.92
C VAL A 549 5.95 -22.23 13.19
N GLU A 550 5.69 -22.48 14.48
CA GLU A 550 4.47 -23.13 14.95
C GLU A 550 3.53 -22.09 15.57
N VAL A 551 2.25 -22.20 15.26
CA VAL A 551 1.18 -21.39 15.84
C VAL A 551 0.10 -22.31 16.41
N ASP A 552 -0.14 -22.22 17.70
CA ASP A 552 -1.26 -22.92 18.37
C ASP A 552 -2.60 -22.24 18.03
N LEU A 553 -3.65 -23.03 17.68
CA LEU A 553 -4.98 -22.55 17.30
C LEU A 553 -6.06 -22.92 18.30
#